data_4f85ddf7963e642485c0e5c446302d0c
#
_entry.id   4f85ddf7963e642485c0e5c446302d0c
#
_cell.length_a   1.000
_cell.length_b   1.000
_cell.length_c   1.000
_cell.angle_alpha   90.00
_cell.angle_beta   90.00
_cell.angle_gamma   90.00
#
_symmetry.space_group_name_H-M   'P 1'
#
loop_
_entity.id
_entity.type
_entity.pdbx_description
1 polymer ?
#
loop_
_entity_poly.entity_id
_entity_poly.type
_entity_poly.pdbx_seq_one_letter_code
_entity_poly.pdbx_strand_id
1 'polypeptide(L)'
;MNRSRIVMVIFALLVLGVVVWLMIRPHDARLSVEAVTGQTPQISSPREETIPMLNVAEAVGWPEEAMPTPAEGLAVNLFADGLDHPRWMLTLPNGDVLVAETNGQPPSEDSGGGITAWIAGRMMRRAGAAVPTADRITLLRDVDGDGTADQRSILLDRENGLFSPFGMALSEGYLYVANTNALVRFPFTVGETRIEAGAETIIELPFTEPNGHWTRNVVVSPEDPNLLYVSIGSATNIGENGRAIEENRAAVIEVNIEERRFRIYAGGLRNPVGLDWEPETGRLFTVVNERDMLGGDLVPDYLTEVAFGANYGWPGIYWGRYIDDRVVPMATAQQTQYTRVPDYALGPHTASLGLEFSENTRLGSRFSGGAFIGQHGSWNRRPRSGYKVVFVGFENGRPAGAMTDVLTGFLNADGQAMGRPVGVMTDATGALLVADDVGNRIWRVSRAR
;
A
#
# COMPACT_ATOMS: atom_id res chain seq x y z
N MET A 1 -41.95 31.35 27.86
CA MET A 1 -40.54 31.16 28.26
C MET A 1 -39.97 32.54 28.56
N ASN A 2 -39.35 32.76 29.74
CA ASN A 2 -38.88 34.08 30.14
C ASN A 2 -37.68 34.49 29.21
N ARG A 3 -37.58 35.77 28.81
CA ARG A 3 -36.53 36.26 27.89
C ARG A 3 -35.12 35.82 28.31
N SER A 4 -34.82 35.78 29.62
CA SER A 4 -33.55 35.29 30.14
C SER A 4 -33.27 33.80 29.87
N ARG A 5 -34.33 32.94 29.87
CA ARG A 5 -34.19 31.53 29.52
C ARG A 5 -33.91 31.31 28.04
N ILE A 6 -34.52 32.13 27.18
CA ILE A 6 -34.29 32.10 25.74
C ILE A 6 -32.84 32.50 25.44
N VAL A 7 -32.35 33.58 26.05
CA VAL A 7 -30.95 34.01 25.89
C VAL A 7 -29.96 32.95 26.37
N MET A 8 -30.21 32.27 27.53
CA MET A 8 -29.36 31.19 28.00
C MET A 8 -29.34 29.98 27.06
N VAL A 9 -30.50 29.62 26.49
CA VAL A 9 -30.55 28.49 25.53
C VAL A 9 -29.80 28.83 24.25
N ILE A 10 -29.95 30.05 23.71
CA ILE A 10 -29.20 30.49 22.52
C ILE A 10 -27.71 30.51 22.80
N PHE A 11 -27.26 31.02 23.95
CA PHE A 11 -25.87 31.02 24.35
C PHE A 11 -25.30 29.59 24.48
N ALA A 12 -26.02 28.67 25.12
CA ALA A 12 -25.64 27.26 25.24
C ALA A 12 -25.52 26.59 23.87
N LEU A 13 -26.46 26.85 22.94
CA LEU A 13 -26.39 26.35 21.55
C LEU A 13 -25.21 26.93 20.78
N LEU A 14 -24.88 28.21 20.97
CA LEU A 14 -23.69 28.83 20.37
C LEU A 14 -22.41 28.22 20.93
N VAL A 15 -22.31 28.05 22.23
CA VAL A 15 -21.14 27.38 22.87
C VAL A 15 -21.02 25.96 22.36
N LEU A 16 -22.11 25.19 22.32
CA LEU A 16 -22.13 23.84 21.76
C LEU A 16 -21.70 23.84 20.29
N GLY A 17 -22.20 24.77 19.48
CA GLY A 17 -21.81 24.93 18.09
C GLY A 17 -20.31 25.23 17.92
N VAL A 18 -19.75 26.08 18.77
CA VAL A 18 -18.30 26.37 18.77
C VAL A 18 -17.49 25.15 19.21
N VAL A 19 -17.92 24.45 20.25
CA VAL A 19 -17.28 23.21 20.69
C VAL A 19 -17.29 22.15 19.60
N VAL A 20 -18.45 21.93 19.01
CA VAL A 20 -18.58 20.98 17.86
C VAL A 20 -17.67 21.42 16.70
N TRP A 21 -17.69 22.72 16.35
CA TRP A 21 -16.82 23.24 15.28
C TRP A 21 -15.33 23.04 15.60
N LEU A 22 -14.91 23.27 16.85
CA LEU A 22 -13.51 23.03 17.28
C LEU A 22 -13.13 21.53 17.19
N MET A 23 -14.09 20.62 17.50
CA MET A 23 -13.86 19.18 17.43
C MET A 23 -13.78 18.63 16.01
N ILE A 24 -14.53 19.23 15.06
CA ILE A 24 -14.63 18.73 13.68
C ILE A 24 -13.84 19.58 12.67
N ARG A 25 -13.21 20.69 13.13
CA ARG A 25 -12.42 21.53 12.22
C ARG A 25 -11.27 20.72 11.61
N PRO A 26 -11.04 20.83 10.28
CA PRO A 26 -9.96 20.13 9.62
C PRO A 26 -8.59 20.52 10.19
N HIS A 27 -7.73 19.54 10.39
CA HIS A 27 -6.33 19.76 10.71
C HIS A 27 -5.51 19.72 9.41
N ASP A 28 -5.67 20.77 8.58
CA ASP A 28 -4.91 20.92 7.34
C ASP A 28 -3.39 20.76 7.59
N ALA A 29 -2.69 20.21 6.60
CA ALA A 29 -1.24 20.15 6.61
C ALA A 29 -0.65 21.57 6.63
N ARG A 30 0.43 21.76 7.38
CA ARG A 30 1.11 23.06 7.58
C ARG A 30 2.52 23.07 7.02
N LEU A 31 3.11 21.87 6.87
CA LEU A 31 4.47 21.72 6.36
C LEU A 31 4.45 21.46 4.86
N SER A 32 5.50 21.91 4.18
CA SER A 32 5.68 21.60 2.75
C SER A 32 6.04 20.12 2.57
N VAL A 33 5.86 19.59 1.36
CA VAL A 33 6.19 18.18 1.03
C VAL A 33 7.68 17.94 1.28
N GLU A 34 8.54 18.86 0.89
CA GLU A 34 9.99 18.76 1.06
C GLU A 34 10.40 18.68 2.54
N ALA A 35 9.66 19.39 3.41
CA ALA A 35 9.94 19.36 4.85
C ALA A 35 9.58 18.03 5.52
N VAL A 36 8.61 17.29 4.97
CA VAL A 36 8.08 16.02 5.55
C VAL A 36 8.52 14.77 4.79
N THR A 37 9.45 14.90 3.84
CA THR A 37 10.01 13.80 3.05
C THR A 37 11.53 13.73 3.19
N GLY A 38 12.12 12.61 2.74
CA GLY A 38 13.56 12.43 2.74
C GLY A 38 14.10 11.68 3.96
N GLN A 39 15.43 11.65 4.10
CA GLN A 39 16.12 10.95 5.19
C GLN A 39 15.95 11.62 6.56
N THR A 40 15.74 12.92 6.58
CA THR A 40 15.62 13.75 7.80
C THR A 40 14.36 14.61 7.77
N PRO A 41 13.16 14.00 7.76
CA PRO A 41 11.92 14.76 7.70
C PRO A 41 11.70 15.56 8.99
N GLN A 42 11.00 16.68 8.86
CA GLN A 42 10.49 17.39 10.01
C GLN A 42 9.29 16.64 10.58
N ILE A 43 9.43 16.12 11.80
CA ILE A 43 8.32 15.48 12.53
C ILE A 43 7.65 16.55 13.39
N SER A 44 6.41 16.90 13.04
CA SER A 44 5.62 17.90 13.77
C SER A 44 5.10 17.36 15.11
N SER A 45 4.62 18.25 15.98
CA SER A 45 3.85 17.82 17.15
C SER A 45 2.49 17.25 16.72
N PRO A 46 2.00 16.17 17.34
CA PRO A 46 0.69 15.61 17.06
C PRO A 46 -0.43 16.64 17.24
N ARG A 47 -1.39 16.60 16.34
CA ARG A 47 -2.67 17.30 16.44
C ARG A 47 -3.76 16.24 16.42
N GLU A 48 -4.02 15.69 17.58
CA GLU A 48 -4.96 14.58 17.75
C GLU A 48 -6.34 14.88 17.16
N GLU A 49 -6.89 13.92 16.46
CA GLU A 49 -8.21 13.98 15.86
C GLU A 49 -9.13 12.98 16.57
N THR A 50 -10.22 13.47 17.14
CA THR A 50 -11.28 12.62 17.69
C THR A 50 -12.14 12.03 16.55
N ILE A 51 -12.31 12.83 15.49
CA ILE A 51 -12.96 12.43 14.25
C ILE A 51 -11.95 12.71 13.14
N PRO A 52 -11.57 11.71 12.33
CA PRO A 52 -10.60 11.93 11.27
C PRO A 52 -11.11 12.97 10.27
N MET A 53 -10.21 13.80 9.78
CA MET A 53 -10.50 14.68 8.66
C MET A 53 -10.84 13.83 7.43
N LEU A 54 -12.00 14.08 6.83
CA LEU A 54 -12.45 13.39 5.64
C LEU A 54 -12.22 14.24 4.40
N ASN A 55 -11.30 13.85 3.55
CA ASN A 55 -11.01 14.50 2.27
C ASN A 55 -10.86 13.47 1.14
N VAL A 56 -11.79 12.51 1.11
CA VAL A 56 -11.81 11.42 0.13
C VAL A 56 -11.98 11.99 -1.27
N ALA A 57 -11.07 11.65 -2.19
CA ALA A 57 -11.27 11.91 -3.60
C ALA A 57 -12.33 10.94 -4.15
N GLU A 58 -13.35 11.48 -4.78
CA GLU A 58 -14.39 10.69 -5.44
C GLU A 58 -13.81 9.97 -6.66
N ALA A 59 -14.02 8.66 -6.74
CA ALA A 59 -13.60 7.87 -7.88
C ALA A 59 -14.53 8.10 -9.06
N VAL A 60 -14.00 8.58 -10.18
CA VAL A 60 -14.77 8.87 -11.41
C VAL A 60 -14.27 8.06 -12.61
N GLY A 61 -13.10 7.40 -12.50
CA GLY A 61 -12.46 6.70 -13.61
C GLY A 61 -11.85 7.63 -14.66
N TRP A 62 -11.12 7.05 -15.60
CA TRP A 62 -10.47 7.78 -16.69
C TRP A 62 -11.46 8.07 -17.81
N PRO A 63 -11.52 9.32 -18.31
CA PRO A 63 -12.13 9.60 -19.61
C PRO A 63 -11.47 8.77 -20.74
N GLU A 64 -12.16 8.56 -21.85
CA GLU A 64 -11.78 7.60 -22.90
C GLU A 64 -10.35 7.76 -23.42
N GLU A 65 -9.88 8.98 -23.64
CA GLU A 65 -8.53 9.26 -24.17
C GLU A 65 -7.57 9.83 -23.11
N ALA A 66 -8.01 9.93 -21.84
CA ALA A 66 -7.19 10.51 -20.80
C ALA A 66 -6.17 9.50 -20.27
N MET A 67 -4.96 9.98 -20.05
CA MET A 67 -3.84 9.22 -19.50
C MET A 67 -3.15 10.02 -18.40
N PRO A 68 -2.46 9.35 -17.46
CA PRO A 68 -1.62 10.02 -16.49
C PRO A 68 -0.46 10.76 -17.21
N THR A 69 0.14 11.71 -16.51
CA THR A 69 1.21 12.56 -17.03
C THR A 69 2.56 11.98 -16.65
N PRO A 70 3.37 11.50 -17.60
CA PRO A 70 4.72 11.00 -17.33
C PRO A 70 5.69 12.16 -17.07
N ALA A 71 6.79 11.88 -16.36
CA ALA A 71 7.90 12.80 -16.20
C ALA A 71 8.57 13.12 -17.56
N GLU A 72 9.29 14.24 -17.61
CA GLU A 72 10.05 14.65 -18.81
C GLU A 72 11.01 13.54 -19.26
N GLY A 73 10.98 13.24 -20.57
CA GLY A 73 11.78 12.18 -21.20
C GLY A 73 11.14 10.79 -21.11
N LEU A 74 9.97 10.68 -20.49
CA LEU A 74 9.17 9.45 -20.46
C LEU A 74 7.90 9.59 -21.32
N ALA A 75 7.36 8.46 -21.72
CA ALA A 75 6.06 8.31 -22.36
C ALA A 75 5.21 7.33 -21.57
N VAL A 76 3.89 7.46 -21.65
CA VAL A 76 2.93 6.53 -21.06
C VAL A 76 1.97 6.03 -22.13
N ASN A 77 1.64 4.75 -22.09
CA ASN A 77 0.56 4.15 -22.86
C ASN A 77 -0.27 3.22 -21.98
N LEU A 78 -1.45 2.87 -22.44
CA LEU A 78 -2.29 1.85 -21.85
C LEU A 78 -1.71 0.46 -22.15
N PHE A 79 -1.38 -0.32 -21.11
CA PHE A 79 -0.95 -1.72 -21.27
C PHE A 79 -2.15 -2.67 -21.30
N ALA A 80 -3.09 -2.48 -20.37
CA ALA A 80 -4.34 -3.24 -20.31
C ALA A 80 -5.44 -2.43 -19.61
N ASP A 81 -6.69 -2.65 -20.01
CA ASP A 81 -7.89 -2.08 -19.39
C ASP A 81 -8.95 -3.14 -19.08
N GLY A 82 -10.08 -2.72 -18.51
CA GLY A 82 -11.21 -3.61 -18.22
C GLY A 82 -10.84 -4.74 -17.24
N LEU A 83 -9.92 -4.47 -16.33
CA LEU A 83 -9.59 -5.32 -15.20
C LEU A 83 -10.53 -5.02 -14.02
N ASP A 84 -10.63 -5.93 -13.06
CA ASP A 84 -11.42 -5.74 -11.85
C ASP A 84 -10.51 -5.43 -10.66
N HIS A 85 -10.24 -4.14 -10.42
CA HIS A 85 -9.44 -3.67 -9.28
C HIS A 85 -8.03 -4.31 -9.24
N PRO A 86 -7.19 -4.09 -10.29
CA PRO A 86 -5.84 -4.66 -10.34
C PRO A 86 -4.96 -4.04 -9.25
N ARG A 87 -4.29 -4.88 -8.46
CA ARG A 87 -3.54 -4.42 -7.29
C ARG A 87 -2.05 -4.73 -7.36
N TRP A 88 -1.71 -5.94 -7.79
CA TRP A 88 -0.33 -6.40 -7.82
C TRP A 88 -0.03 -7.10 -9.13
N MET A 89 1.25 -7.13 -9.50
CA MET A 89 1.71 -7.73 -10.76
C MET A 89 2.95 -8.58 -10.52
N LEU A 90 3.19 -9.52 -11.41
CA LEU A 90 4.43 -10.30 -11.49
C LEU A 90 4.78 -10.50 -12.98
N THR A 91 5.94 -10.01 -13.40
CA THR A 91 6.47 -10.27 -14.74
C THR A 91 7.14 -11.64 -14.76
N LEU A 92 6.71 -12.49 -15.69
CA LEU A 92 7.26 -13.82 -15.88
C LEU A 92 8.48 -13.81 -16.82
N PRO A 93 9.37 -14.82 -16.74
CA PRO A 93 10.58 -14.88 -17.59
C PRO A 93 10.34 -14.86 -19.10
N ASN A 94 9.14 -15.26 -19.55
CA ASN A 94 8.75 -15.20 -20.97
C ASN A 94 8.11 -13.87 -21.40
N GLY A 95 7.99 -12.90 -20.48
CA GLY A 95 7.41 -11.59 -20.72
C GLY A 95 5.91 -11.47 -20.41
N ASP A 96 5.22 -12.56 -20.08
CA ASP A 96 3.84 -12.50 -19.62
C ASP A 96 3.77 -11.73 -18.29
N VAL A 97 2.65 -11.07 -18.03
CA VAL A 97 2.40 -10.34 -16.79
C VAL A 97 1.20 -10.96 -16.07
N LEU A 98 1.43 -11.45 -14.85
CA LEU A 98 0.35 -11.87 -13.95
C LEU A 98 -0.17 -10.67 -13.19
N VAL A 99 -1.49 -10.57 -13.05
CA VAL A 99 -2.18 -9.47 -12.37
C VAL A 99 -3.13 -10.04 -11.31
N ALA A 100 -2.93 -9.66 -10.06
CA ALA A 100 -3.89 -9.93 -8.99
C ALA A 100 -5.04 -8.90 -9.07
N GLU A 101 -6.22 -9.37 -9.47
CA GLU A 101 -7.47 -8.61 -9.48
C GLU A 101 -8.22 -8.93 -8.19
N THR A 102 -8.22 -7.98 -7.24
CA THR A 102 -8.52 -8.33 -5.86
C THR A 102 -8.92 -7.10 -5.02
N ASN A 103 -9.66 -7.36 -3.95
CA ASN A 103 -9.98 -6.40 -2.90
C ASN A 103 -10.04 -7.14 -1.54
N GLY A 104 -10.16 -6.38 -0.43
CA GLY A 104 -10.45 -6.97 0.87
C GLY A 104 -11.78 -7.72 0.87
N GLN A 105 -11.87 -8.80 1.64
CA GLN A 105 -13.14 -9.49 1.83
C GLN A 105 -14.16 -8.55 2.48
N PRO A 106 -15.43 -8.62 2.09
CA PRO A 106 -16.47 -7.84 2.76
C PRO A 106 -16.55 -8.24 4.25
N PRO A 107 -16.83 -7.26 5.16
CA PRO A 107 -17.06 -7.59 6.56
C PRO A 107 -18.17 -8.63 6.72
N SER A 108 -18.02 -9.53 7.70
CA SER A 108 -19.08 -10.49 8.02
C SER A 108 -20.38 -9.80 8.45
N GLU A 109 -21.52 -10.46 8.25
CA GLU A 109 -22.85 -9.94 8.64
C GLU A 109 -22.92 -9.64 10.15
N ASP A 110 -22.11 -10.32 10.96
CA ASP A 110 -22.01 -10.15 12.42
C ASP A 110 -21.15 -8.94 12.86
N SER A 111 -20.46 -8.26 11.95
CA SER A 111 -19.52 -7.16 12.25
C SER A 111 -20.15 -5.84 12.69
N GLY A 112 -21.40 -5.83 13.11
CA GLY A 112 -22.08 -4.76 13.83
C GLY A 112 -22.29 -3.47 13.02
N GLY A 113 -23.48 -3.30 12.43
CA GLY A 113 -23.87 -2.07 11.74
C GLY A 113 -24.20 -0.93 12.71
N GLY A 114 -23.37 0.13 12.73
CA GLY A 114 -23.66 1.39 13.42
C GLY A 114 -23.52 2.57 12.46
N ILE A 115 -23.80 3.78 12.94
CA ILE A 115 -23.68 5.02 12.16
C ILE A 115 -22.24 5.17 11.63
N THR A 116 -21.22 4.78 12.41
CA THR A 116 -19.81 4.80 12.01
C THR A 116 -19.51 3.85 10.86
N ALA A 117 -20.02 2.62 10.89
CA ALA A 117 -19.89 1.66 9.81
C ALA A 117 -20.59 2.12 8.53
N TRP A 118 -21.77 2.76 8.65
CA TRP A 118 -22.48 3.35 7.52
C TRP A 118 -21.69 4.50 6.88
N ILE A 119 -21.12 5.41 7.69
CA ILE A 119 -20.27 6.50 7.20
C ILE A 119 -19.03 5.92 6.50
N ALA A 120 -18.33 4.97 7.13
CA ALA A 120 -17.15 4.32 6.55
C ALA A 120 -17.49 3.64 5.21
N GLY A 121 -18.58 2.87 5.15
CA GLY A 121 -19.03 2.23 3.91
C GLY A 121 -19.39 3.23 2.80
N ARG A 122 -19.97 4.38 3.14
CA ARG A 122 -20.25 5.45 2.17
C ARG A 122 -18.95 6.06 1.64
N MET A 123 -17.95 6.21 2.51
CA MET A 123 -16.63 6.74 2.13
C MET A 123 -15.86 5.76 1.24
N MET A 124 -15.87 4.48 1.58
CA MET A 124 -15.24 3.44 0.77
C MET A 124 -15.87 3.36 -0.63
N ARG A 125 -17.21 3.44 -0.72
CA ARG A 125 -17.89 3.54 -2.04
C ARG A 125 -17.44 4.77 -2.82
N ARG A 126 -17.37 5.94 -2.16
CA ARG A 126 -16.92 7.18 -2.80
C ARG A 126 -15.46 7.09 -3.28
N ALA A 127 -14.61 6.42 -2.52
CA ALA A 127 -13.21 6.19 -2.87
C ALA A 127 -12.99 5.17 -4.01
N GLY A 128 -14.05 4.45 -4.45
CA GLY A 128 -13.94 3.34 -5.38
C GLY A 128 -13.42 2.03 -4.76
N ALA A 129 -13.31 1.97 -3.42
CA ALA A 129 -12.75 0.83 -2.71
C ALA A 129 -13.80 -0.18 -2.22
N ALA A 130 -15.11 0.10 -2.39
CA ALA A 130 -16.19 -0.81 -1.98
C ALA A 130 -16.69 -1.67 -3.15
N VAL A 131 -15.77 -2.16 -3.97
CA VAL A 131 -16.07 -3.12 -5.03
C VAL A 131 -15.87 -4.54 -4.49
N PRO A 132 -16.68 -5.53 -4.92
CA PRO A 132 -16.42 -6.92 -4.57
C PRO A 132 -15.04 -7.36 -5.04
N THR A 133 -14.39 -8.24 -4.29
CA THR A 133 -13.13 -8.82 -4.75
C THR A 133 -13.39 -9.82 -5.89
N ALA A 134 -12.61 -9.74 -6.96
CA ALA A 134 -12.66 -10.69 -8.05
C ALA A 134 -12.01 -12.03 -7.64
N ASP A 135 -11.02 -11.99 -6.73
CA ASP A 135 -10.24 -13.14 -6.28
C ASP A 135 -9.71 -13.97 -7.45
N ARG A 136 -9.03 -13.31 -8.38
CA ARG A 136 -8.42 -13.98 -9.54
C ARG A 136 -7.03 -13.45 -9.86
N ILE A 137 -6.26 -14.27 -10.55
CA ILE A 137 -5.01 -13.90 -11.18
C ILE A 137 -5.20 -14.00 -12.68
N THR A 138 -5.06 -12.88 -13.35
CA THR A 138 -5.17 -12.75 -14.81
C THR A 138 -3.77 -12.72 -15.43
N LEU A 139 -3.56 -13.52 -16.46
CA LEU A 139 -2.37 -13.49 -17.31
C LEU A 139 -2.61 -12.55 -18.48
N LEU A 140 -1.71 -11.62 -18.68
CA LEU A 140 -1.66 -10.70 -19.82
C LEU A 140 -0.41 -10.98 -20.65
N ARG A 141 -0.57 -11.00 -21.97
CA ARG A 141 0.52 -11.24 -22.92
C ARG A 141 0.48 -10.21 -24.03
N ASP A 142 1.61 -9.54 -24.23
CA ASP A 142 1.90 -8.69 -25.39
C ASP A 142 2.56 -9.58 -26.45
N VAL A 143 1.85 -9.92 -27.50
CA VAL A 143 2.29 -10.91 -28.51
C VAL A 143 3.16 -10.28 -29.56
N ASP A 144 2.84 -9.05 -29.98
CA ASP A 144 3.53 -8.36 -31.07
C ASP A 144 4.62 -7.38 -30.59
N GLY A 145 4.73 -7.17 -29.27
CA GLY A 145 5.77 -6.36 -28.65
C GLY A 145 5.53 -4.86 -28.75
N ASP A 146 4.27 -4.43 -28.96
CA ASP A 146 3.93 -3.00 -29.11
C ASP A 146 3.78 -2.28 -27.76
N GLY A 147 3.76 -3.03 -26.66
CA GLY A 147 3.60 -2.52 -25.30
C GLY A 147 2.15 -2.45 -24.83
N THR A 148 1.26 -3.21 -25.50
CA THR A 148 -0.14 -3.40 -25.14
C THR A 148 -0.43 -4.90 -25.05
N ALA A 149 -1.19 -5.33 -24.06
CA ALA A 149 -1.53 -6.74 -23.95
C ALA A 149 -2.61 -7.16 -24.93
N ASP A 150 -2.27 -8.05 -25.88
CA ASP A 150 -3.17 -8.59 -26.91
C ASP A 150 -4.03 -9.74 -26.40
N GLN A 151 -3.48 -10.53 -25.50
CA GLN A 151 -4.12 -11.73 -24.97
C GLN A 151 -4.32 -11.63 -23.46
N ARG A 152 -5.47 -12.13 -23.02
CA ARG A 152 -5.86 -12.20 -21.63
C ARG A 152 -6.42 -13.58 -21.33
N SER A 153 -5.97 -14.18 -20.20
CA SER A 153 -6.47 -15.44 -19.69
C SER A 153 -6.64 -15.37 -18.18
N ILE A 154 -7.65 -16.02 -17.63
CA ILE A 154 -7.77 -16.25 -16.19
C ILE A 154 -6.87 -17.45 -15.85
N LEU A 155 -5.74 -17.16 -15.19
CA LEU A 155 -4.78 -18.19 -14.79
C LEU A 155 -5.27 -18.97 -13.57
N LEU A 156 -5.79 -18.26 -12.57
CA LEU A 156 -6.32 -18.78 -11.30
C LEU A 156 -7.53 -17.95 -10.86
N ASP A 157 -8.46 -18.59 -10.15
CA ASP A 157 -9.63 -17.93 -9.56
C ASP A 157 -10.01 -18.53 -8.19
N ARG A 158 -11.20 -18.21 -7.68
CA ARG A 158 -11.72 -18.72 -6.41
C ARG A 158 -11.83 -20.26 -6.36
N GLU A 159 -12.11 -20.90 -7.48
CA GLU A 159 -12.24 -22.36 -7.55
C GLU A 159 -10.91 -23.05 -7.27
N ASN A 160 -9.80 -22.37 -7.58
CA ASN A 160 -8.45 -22.82 -7.24
C ASN A 160 -8.08 -22.57 -5.76
N GLY A 161 -8.87 -21.81 -4.98
CA GLY A 161 -8.59 -21.48 -3.58
C GLY A 161 -7.97 -20.10 -3.37
N LEU A 162 -8.18 -19.14 -4.29
CA LEU A 162 -7.80 -17.74 -4.07
C LEU A 162 -8.78 -17.06 -3.08
N PHE A 163 -8.21 -16.26 -2.16
CA PHE A 163 -8.94 -15.52 -1.14
C PHE A 163 -8.26 -14.19 -0.86
N SER A 164 -8.72 -13.11 -1.49
CA SER A 164 -8.04 -11.81 -1.55
C SER A 164 -6.55 -11.96 -1.85
N PRO A 165 -6.18 -12.57 -3.00
CA PRO A 165 -4.77 -12.75 -3.38
C PRO A 165 -4.10 -11.40 -3.60
N PHE A 166 -2.83 -11.25 -3.23
CA PHE A 166 -2.10 -10.02 -3.47
C PHE A 166 -0.71 -10.28 -4.06
N GLY A 167 0.30 -10.54 -3.24
CA GLY A 167 1.66 -10.80 -3.68
C GLY A 167 1.80 -12.15 -4.38
N MET A 168 2.67 -12.21 -5.37
CA MET A 168 2.99 -13.39 -6.15
C MET A 168 4.49 -13.55 -6.29
N ALA A 169 4.99 -14.76 -6.24
CA ALA A 169 6.39 -15.07 -6.49
C ALA A 169 6.53 -16.41 -7.23
N LEU A 170 7.50 -16.50 -8.15
CA LEU A 170 7.80 -17.71 -8.90
C LEU A 170 9.11 -18.33 -8.36
N SER A 171 9.08 -19.58 -7.93
CA SER A 171 10.26 -20.31 -7.49
C SER A 171 10.09 -21.81 -7.71
N GLU A 172 11.17 -22.47 -8.19
CA GLU A 172 11.28 -23.94 -8.28
C GLU A 172 10.07 -24.64 -8.93
N GLY A 173 9.50 -24.02 -9.99
CA GLY A 173 8.35 -24.59 -10.73
C GLY A 173 7.00 -24.40 -10.02
N TYR A 174 6.94 -23.53 -9.03
CA TYR A 174 5.71 -23.16 -8.33
C TYR A 174 5.44 -21.67 -8.41
N LEU A 175 4.18 -21.31 -8.60
CA LEU A 175 3.67 -19.97 -8.35
C LEU A 175 3.16 -19.90 -6.90
N TYR A 176 3.82 -19.11 -6.08
CA TYR A 176 3.40 -18.79 -4.72
C TYR A 176 2.49 -17.57 -4.75
N VAL A 177 1.38 -17.65 -4.02
CA VAL A 177 0.40 -16.58 -3.91
C VAL A 177 0.12 -16.30 -2.43
N ALA A 178 0.27 -15.06 -2.03
CA ALA A 178 -0.09 -14.63 -0.69
C ALA A 178 -1.57 -14.19 -0.69
N ASN A 179 -2.45 -15.12 -0.29
CA ASN A 179 -3.82 -14.83 0.09
C ASN A 179 -3.84 -14.05 1.41
N THR A 180 -4.92 -13.35 1.73
CA THR A 180 -5.01 -12.62 3.00
C THR A 180 -4.92 -13.52 4.24
N ASN A 181 -5.30 -14.80 4.12
CA ASN A 181 -5.38 -15.78 5.21
C ASN A 181 -4.35 -16.92 5.12
N ALA A 182 -3.63 -17.06 4.01
CA ALA A 182 -2.67 -18.16 3.83
C ALA A 182 -1.64 -17.82 2.74
N LEU A 183 -0.43 -18.33 2.90
CA LEU A 183 0.52 -18.47 1.80
C LEU A 183 0.28 -19.81 1.12
N VAL A 184 -0.08 -19.78 -0.16
CA VAL A 184 -0.38 -20.95 -0.96
C VAL A 184 0.56 -21.08 -2.15
N ARG A 185 0.65 -22.28 -2.76
CA ARG A 185 1.38 -22.47 -4.00
C ARG A 185 0.61 -23.34 -4.98
N PHE A 186 0.98 -23.19 -6.25
CA PHE A 186 0.43 -23.95 -7.38
C PHE A 186 1.59 -24.46 -8.24
N PRO A 187 1.60 -25.72 -8.71
CA PRO A 187 2.51 -26.15 -9.77
C PRO A 187 2.29 -25.26 -10.99
N PHE A 188 3.36 -24.69 -11.55
CA PHE A 188 3.24 -23.77 -12.68
C PHE A 188 4.44 -23.85 -13.60
N THR A 189 4.16 -24.02 -14.89
CA THR A 189 5.16 -23.94 -15.96
C THR A 189 4.95 -22.63 -16.74
N VAL A 190 6.02 -21.85 -16.86
CA VAL A 190 5.98 -20.58 -17.62
C VAL A 190 5.50 -20.84 -19.05
N GLY A 191 4.47 -20.09 -19.47
CA GLY A 191 3.79 -20.25 -20.76
C GLY A 191 2.40 -20.89 -20.65
N GLU A 192 2.07 -21.56 -19.54
CA GLU A 192 0.70 -22.00 -19.26
C GLU A 192 -0.22 -20.78 -19.08
N THR A 193 -1.43 -20.89 -19.59
CA THR A 193 -2.44 -19.82 -19.53
C THR A 193 -3.56 -20.10 -18.54
N ARG A 194 -3.57 -21.28 -17.94
CA ARG A 194 -4.53 -21.74 -16.91
C ARG A 194 -3.88 -22.80 -16.01
N ILE A 195 -4.14 -22.72 -14.73
CA ILE A 195 -3.77 -23.73 -13.73
C ILE A 195 -5.06 -24.42 -13.28
N GLU A 196 -5.12 -25.75 -13.42
CA GLU A 196 -6.29 -26.54 -12.99
C GLU A 196 -6.13 -27.03 -11.54
N ALA A 197 -4.93 -26.99 -10.98
CA ALA A 197 -4.66 -27.46 -9.63
C ALA A 197 -5.29 -26.54 -8.57
N GLY A 198 -5.77 -27.16 -7.49
CA GLY A 198 -6.16 -26.42 -6.28
C GLY A 198 -4.94 -25.94 -5.48
N ALA A 199 -5.15 -24.96 -4.61
CA ALA A 199 -4.12 -24.40 -3.75
C ALA A 199 -3.53 -25.45 -2.79
N GLU A 200 -2.20 -25.51 -2.73
CA GLU A 200 -1.48 -26.18 -1.65
C GLU A 200 -1.09 -25.13 -0.60
N THR A 201 -1.66 -25.21 0.60
CA THR A 201 -1.31 -24.30 1.70
C THR A 201 0.08 -24.63 2.24
N ILE A 202 0.96 -23.63 2.27
CA ILE A 202 2.29 -23.70 2.89
C ILE A 202 2.18 -23.37 4.37
N ILE A 203 1.58 -22.21 4.69
CA ILE A 203 1.30 -21.76 6.06
C ILE A 203 -0.01 -20.98 6.10
N GLU A 204 -0.70 -21.02 7.24
CA GLU A 204 -1.78 -20.09 7.54
C GLU A 204 -1.19 -18.74 7.94
N LEU A 205 -1.85 -17.65 7.51
CA LEU A 205 -1.49 -16.27 7.85
C LEU A 205 -2.53 -15.67 8.81
N PRO A 206 -2.14 -14.73 9.69
CA PRO A 206 -3.09 -14.09 10.59
C PRO A 206 -4.24 -13.42 9.84
N PHE A 207 -5.44 -13.92 10.08
CA PHE A 207 -6.68 -13.39 9.55
C PHE A 207 -7.72 -13.30 10.68
N THR A 208 -8.18 -12.09 10.96
CA THR A 208 -9.17 -11.79 12.00
C THR A 208 -10.08 -10.67 11.51
N GLU A 209 -11.26 -10.52 12.10
CA GLU A 209 -12.07 -9.34 11.90
C GLU A 209 -11.98 -8.42 13.15
N PRO A 210 -11.70 -7.12 12.98
CA PRO A 210 -11.41 -6.44 11.73
C PRO A 210 -10.09 -6.89 11.08
N ASN A 211 -9.99 -6.79 9.75
CA ASN A 211 -8.79 -7.01 8.97
C ASN A 211 -8.46 -5.72 8.17
N GLY A 212 -8.11 -4.67 8.89
CA GLY A 212 -7.92 -3.33 8.32
C GLY A 212 -6.87 -3.27 7.20
N HIS A 213 -5.80 -4.07 7.33
CA HIS A 213 -4.77 -4.22 6.31
C HIS A 213 -4.76 -5.67 5.83
N TRP A 214 -5.45 -5.92 4.75
CA TRP A 214 -5.68 -7.27 4.22
C TRP A 214 -4.62 -7.75 3.24
N THR A 215 -3.82 -6.85 2.66
CA THR A 215 -2.78 -7.19 1.69
C THR A 215 -1.66 -8.01 2.32
N ARG A 216 -1.14 -8.98 1.56
CA ARG A 216 0.03 -9.80 1.90
C ARG A 216 0.93 -9.83 0.67
N ASN A 217 2.12 -9.28 0.76
CA ASN A 217 3.10 -9.39 -0.32
C ASN A 217 4.07 -10.53 -0.03
N VAL A 218 4.68 -11.09 -1.08
CA VAL A 218 5.65 -12.18 -0.97
C VAL A 218 6.80 -11.99 -1.94
N VAL A 219 8.02 -12.21 -1.46
CA VAL A 219 9.23 -12.27 -2.28
C VAL A 219 10.07 -13.49 -1.90
N VAL A 220 10.76 -14.05 -2.89
CA VAL A 220 11.71 -15.18 -2.68
C VAL A 220 13.03 -14.62 -2.19
N SER A 221 13.74 -15.33 -1.30
CA SER A 221 15.12 -15.01 -0.98
C SER A 221 16.02 -15.17 -2.21
N PRO A 222 16.88 -14.22 -2.52
CA PRO A 222 17.86 -14.39 -3.60
C PRO A 222 18.98 -15.39 -3.27
N GLU A 223 19.14 -15.74 -1.98
CA GLU A 223 20.18 -16.65 -1.51
C GLU A 223 19.69 -18.08 -1.32
N ASP A 224 18.41 -18.28 -0.99
CA ASP A 224 17.83 -19.60 -0.73
C ASP A 224 16.38 -19.67 -1.24
N PRO A 225 16.10 -20.43 -2.31
CA PRO A 225 14.75 -20.54 -2.88
C PRO A 225 13.73 -21.20 -1.93
N ASN A 226 14.16 -21.81 -0.83
CA ASN A 226 13.28 -22.37 0.21
C ASN A 226 12.80 -21.31 1.21
N LEU A 227 13.32 -20.09 1.14
CA LEU A 227 12.93 -18.99 2.02
C LEU A 227 12.09 -17.95 1.27
N LEU A 228 10.91 -17.69 1.81
CA LEU A 228 10.04 -16.61 1.37
C LEU A 228 9.87 -15.56 2.46
N TYR A 229 9.73 -14.30 2.06
CA TYR A 229 9.44 -13.20 2.97
C TYR A 229 8.05 -12.67 2.68
N VAL A 230 7.19 -12.59 3.71
CA VAL A 230 5.80 -12.17 3.57
C VAL A 230 5.53 -10.95 4.45
N SER A 231 4.99 -9.89 3.86
CA SER A 231 4.54 -8.71 4.61
C SER A 231 3.13 -8.92 5.15
N ILE A 232 2.91 -8.51 6.40
CA ILE A 232 1.62 -8.64 7.09
C ILE A 232 1.30 -7.34 7.81
N GLY A 233 0.29 -6.62 7.34
CA GLY A 233 -0.17 -5.39 7.99
C GLY A 233 -0.96 -5.65 9.27
N SER A 234 -1.06 -4.64 10.13
CA SER A 234 -1.86 -4.68 11.35
C SER A 234 -3.35 -4.91 11.08
N ALA A 235 -4.09 -5.40 12.06
CA ALA A 235 -5.55 -5.51 11.97
C ALA A 235 -6.25 -4.15 12.14
N THR A 236 -5.63 -3.25 12.90
CA THR A 236 -6.21 -1.98 13.33
C THR A 236 -5.25 -0.80 13.10
N ASN A 237 -5.71 0.43 13.38
CA ASN A 237 -4.89 1.63 13.20
C ASN A 237 -3.74 1.72 14.22
N ILE A 238 -4.02 1.48 15.49
CA ILE A 238 -3.07 1.65 16.61
C ILE A 238 -3.12 0.50 17.64
N GLY A 239 -3.66 -0.66 17.30
CA GLY A 239 -3.85 -1.77 18.22
C GLY A 239 -5.03 -1.59 19.17
N GLU A 240 -6.00 -0.73 18.85
CA GLU A 240 -7.12 -0.33 19.70
C GLU A 240 -8.06 -1.47 20.08
N ASN A 241 -8.06 -2.58 19.33
CA ASN A 241 -8.86 -3.76 19.64
C ASN A 241 -8.09 -4.82 20.46
N GLY A 242 -6.90 -4.46 20.94
CA GLY A 242 -6.09 -5.29 21.81
C GLY A 242 -5.01 -6.10 21.10
N ARG A 243 -4.09 -6.64 21.87
CA ARG A 243 -2.89 -7.32 21.33
C ARG A 243 -3.17 -8.66 20.68
N ALA A 244 -4.23 -9.35 21.07
CA ALA A 244 -4.50 -10.70 20.57
C ALA A 244 -4.80 -10.73 19.08
N ILE A 245 -5.49 -9.73 18.56
CA ILE A 245 -5.79 -9.65 17.11
C ILE A 245 -4.59 -9.18 16.28
N GLU A 246 -3.56 -8.64 16.93
CA GLU A 246 -2.32 -8.17 16.29
C GLU A 246 -1.18 -9.21 16.39
N GLU A 247 -1.46 -10.39 16.92
CA GLU A 247 -0.46 -11.45 17.01
C GLU A 247 0.06 -11.85 15.62
N ASN A 248 1.39 -11.85 15.45
CA ASN A 248 2.10 -12.11 14.18
C ASN A 248 1.73 -11.13 13.05
N ARG A 249 1.22 -9.94 13.37
CA ARG A 249 0.91 -8.86 12.44
C ARG A 249 1.88 -7.67 12.59
N ALA A 250 1.68 -6.65 11.75
CA ALA A 250 2.56 -5.47 11.67
C ALA A 250 4.04 -5.88 11.55
N ALA A 251 4.31 -6.80 10.63
CA ALA A 251 5.57 -7.52 10.54
C ALA A 251 5.89 -7.95 9.10
N VAL A 252 7.15 -8.25 8.88
CA VAL A 252 7.60 -9.14 7.82
C VAL A 252 8.01 -10.46 8.45
N ILE A 253 7.49 -11.56 7.96
CA ILE A 253 7.83 -12.91 8.38
C ILE A 253 8.73 -13.58 7.35
N GLU A 254 9.63 -14.44 7.82
CA GLU A 254 10.41 -15.35 6.98
C GLU A 254 9.77 -16.74 7.09
N VAL A 255 9.47 -17.32 5.95
CA VAL A 255 8.81 -18.62 5.81
C VAL A 255 9.77 -19.63 5.22
N ASN A 256 10.00 -20.74 5.92
CA ASN A 256 10.68 -21.92 5.37
C ASN A 256 9.64 -22.85 4.73
N ILE A 257 9.75 -23.04 3.41
CA ILE A 257 8.78 -23.80 2.61
C ILE A 257 8.81 -25.29 2.97
N GLU A 258 9.98 -25.88 3.12
CA GLU A 258 10.15 -27.31 3.41
C GLU A 258 9.64 -27.66 4.80
N GLU A 259 9.97 -26.83 5.81
CA GLU A 259 9.57 -27.02 7.20
C GLU A 259 8.11 -26.60 7.46
N ARG A 260 7.50 -25.83 6.55
CA ARG A 260 6.17 -25.21 6.69
C ARG A 260 6.02 -24.46 8.01
N ARG A 261 7.03 -23.63 8.29
CA ARG A 261 7.10 -22.79 9.50
C ARG A 261 7.53 -21.37 9.14
N PHE A 262 7.19 -20.45 10.00
CA PHE A 262 7.65 -19.08 9.88
C PHE A 262 8.23 -18.57 11.20
N ARG A 263 8.98 -17.49 11.10
CA ARG A 263 9.40 -16.64 12.23
C ARG A 263 9.18 -15.18 11.87
N ILE A 264 8.99 -14.34 12.89
CA ILE A 264 9.02 -12.89 12.70
C ILE A 264 10.44 -12.50 12.29
N TYR A 265 10.58 -11.92 11.09
CA TYR A 265 11.85 -11.42 10.61
C TYR A 265 12.11 -10.00 11.11
N ALA A 266 11.09 -9.11 10.98
CA ALA A 266 11.07 -7.77 11.56
C ALA A 266 9.65 -7.39 11.98
N GLY A 267 9.50 -6.60 13.04
CA GLY A 267 8.19 -6.23 13.60
C GLY A 267 8.04 -4.74 13.81
N GLY A 268 6.83 -4.32 14.24
CA GLY A 268 6.51 -2.91 14.47
C GLY A 268 6.38 -2.08 13.19
N LEU A 269 6.10 -2.72 12.06
CA LEU A 269 5.83 -2.14 10.75
C LEU A 269 4.31 -2.11 10.56
N ARG A 270 3.65 -0.97 10.73
CA ARG A 270 2.18 -0.91 10.76
C ARG A 270 1.52 -1.62 9.58
N ASN A 271 1.81 -1.20 8.38
CA ASN A 271 1.31 -1.84 7.16
C ASN A 271 2.41 -1.88 6.09
N PRO A 272 3.35 -2.84 6.19
CA PRO A 272 4.32 -3.09 5.13
C PRO A 272 3.59 -3.72 3.95
N VAL A 273 3.77 -3.17 2.74
CA VAL A 273 3.07 -3.65 1.55
C VAL A 273 4.08 -4.07 0.48
N GLY A 274 4.69 -3.14 -0.23
CA GLY A 274 5.72 -3.45 -1.21
C GLY A 274 6.95 -4.04 -0.53
N LEU A 275 7.43 -5.16 -1.04
CA LEU A 275 8.68 -5.80 -0.66
C LEU A 275 9.53 -5.97 -1.90
N ASP A 276 10.81 -5.62 -1.81
CA ASP A 276 11.75 -5.91 -2.89
C ASP A 276 13.19 -5.92 -2.36
N TRP A 277 14.08 -6.58 -3.09
CA TRP A 277 15.49 -6.72 -2.77
C TRP A 277 16.31 -5.60 -3.41
N GLU A 278 17.06 -4.86 -2.61
CA GLU A 278 17.98 -3.85 -3.10
C GLU A 278 19.16 -4.56 -3.80
N PRO A 279 19.38 -4.30 -5.10
CA PRO A 279 20.24 -5.17 -5.92
C PRO A 279 21.73 -5.05 -5.62
N GLU A 280 22.21 -3.92 -5.10
CA GLU A 280 23.64 -3.70 -4.82
C GLU A 280 24.10 -4.46 -3.56
N THR A 281 23.25 -4.50 -2.53
CA THR A 281 23.59 -5.04 -1.21
C THR A 281 22.85 -6.33 -0.85
N GLY A 282 21.82 -6.71 -1.62
CA GLY A 282 20.96 -7.84 -1.32
C GLY A 282 20.09 -7.64 -0.08
N ARG A 283 19.86 -6.39 0.36
CA ARG A 283 19.00 -6.10 1.52
C ARG A 283 17.54 -6.03 1.12
N LEU A 284 16.69 -6.57 1.97
CA LEU A 284 15.24 -6.47 1.80
C LEU A 284 14.75 -5.07 2.21
N PHE A 285 13.94 -4.44 1.37
CA PHE A 285 13.27 -3.17 1.66
C PHE A 285 11.75 -3.31 1.62
N THR A 286 11.08 -2.40 2.32
CA THR A 286 9.61 -2.29 2.29
C THR A 286 9.18 -0.84 2.31
N VAL A 287 7.99 -0.58 1.75
CA VAL A 287 7.23 0.65 1.99
C VAL A 287 6.15 0.39 3.01
N VAL A 288 5.99 1.32 3.95
CA VAL A 288 5.04 1.20 5.06
C VAL A 288 4.05 2.34 5.03
N ASN A 289 2.77 2.00 5.00
CA ASN A 289 1.68 2.94 5.18
C ASN A 289 1.40 3.10 6.68
N GLU A 290 1.60 4.32 7.17
CA GLU A 290 1.59 4.64 8.59
C GLU A 290 0.21 5.03 9.14
N ARG A 291 0.16 5.25 10.47
CA ARG A 291 -1.06 5.50 11.21
C ARG A 291 -1.70 6.86 10.94
N ASP A 292 -3.00 6.89 11.13
CA ASP A 292 -3.85 8.07 10.97
C ASP A 292 -4.16 8.77 12.30
N MET A 293 -4.83 9.93 12.23
CA MET A 293 -5.44 10.68 13.35
C MET A 293 -4.43 11.41 14.24
N LEU A 294 -3.28 11.83 13.71
CA LEU A 294 -2.35 12.76 14.34
C LEU A 294 -2.22 14.10 13.58
N GLY A 295 -3.19 14.39 12.69
CA GLY A 295 -3.24 15.58 11.86
C GLY A 295 -2.53 15.42 10.51
N GLY A 296 -2.70 16.39 9.61
CA GLY A 296 -2.30 16.29 8.21
C GLY A 296 -0.78 16.22 7.94
N ASP A 297 0.07 16.45 8.94
CA ASP A 297 1.54 16.41 8.81
C ASP A 297 2.16 15.16 9.46
N LEU A 298 1.35 14.22 10.02
CA LEU A 298 1.77 13.00 10.71
C LEU A 298 0.87 11.81 10.40
N VAL A 299 1.39 10.61 10.39
CA VAL A 299 2.80 10.17 10.41
C VAL A 299 3.25 9.98 8.97
N PRO A 300 4.48 10.31 8.59
CA PRO A 300 4.92 10.04 7.22
C PRO A 300 4.98 8.54 6.95
N ASP A 301 4.41 8.11 5.82
CA ASP A 301 4.74 6.82 5.22
C ASP A 301 6.23 6.75 4.96
N TYR A 302 6.81 5.57 4.90
CA TYR A 302 8.26 5.46 4.74
C TYR A 302 8.72 4.27 3.92
N LEU A 303 9.92 4.40 3.36
CA LEU A 303 10.73 3.35 2.77
C LEU A 303 11.83 2.99 3.76
N THR A 304 12.04 1.70 4.04
CA THR A 304 13.07 1.25 4.99
C THR A 304 13.59 -0.15 4.67
N GLU A 305 14.86 -0.39 5.01
CA GLU A 305 15.43 -1.74 5.06
C GLU A 305 14.67 -2.58 6.10
N VAL A 306 14.33 -3.81 5.76
CA VAL A 306 13.77 -4.81 6.67
C VAL A 306 14.93 -5.60 7.27
N ALA A 307 15.43 -5.18 8.43
CA ALA A 307 16.56 -5.84 9.06
C ALA A 307 16.10 -6.95 10.01
N PHE A 308 16.80 -8.07 9.99
CA PHE A 308 16.49 -9.20 10.88
C PHE A 308 16.53 -8.79 12.35
N GLY A 309 15.46 -9.14 13.10
CA GLY A 309 15.31 -8.84 14.53
C GLY A 309 14.98 -7.38 14.84
N ALA A 310 14.83 -6.51 13.82
CA ALA A 310 14.48 -5.11 14.02
C ALA A 310 13.02 -4.92 14.46
N ASN A 311 12.77 -3.86 15.23
CA ASN A 311 11.44 -3.36 15.57
C ASN A 311 11.34 -1.88 15.20
N TYR A 312 10.29 -1.50 14.48
CA TYR A 312 10.06 -0.15 13.97
C TYR A 312 9.08 0.67 14.81
N GLY A 313 8.51 0.06 15.87
CA GLY A 313 7.86 0.77 16.97
C GLY A 313 6.34 0.70 17.00
N TRP A 314 5.66 0.42 15.89
CA TRP A 314 4.20 0.32 15.93
C TRP A 314 3.73 -0.71 16.95
N PRO A 315 2.66 -0.47 17.74
CA PRO A 315 1.81 0.71 17.70
C PRO A 315 2.27 1.87 18.61
N GLY A 316 3.12 1.65 19.57
CA GLY A 316 3.41 2.59 20.65
C GLY A 316 4.46 3.65 20.34
N ILE A 317 5.21 3.51 19.25
CA ILE A 317 6.27 4.43 18.85
C ILE A 317 6.15 4.64 17.33
N TYR A 318 6.14 5.88 16.89
CA TYR A 318 6.18 6.21 15.46
C TYR A 318 7.52 6.88 15.10
N TRP A 319 7.90 6.78 13.83
CA TRP A 319 9.19 7.24 13.30
C TRP A 319 10.39 6.80 14.15
N GLY A 320 10.29 5.61 14.81
CA GLY A 320 11.34 5.01 15.64
C GLY A 320 11.75 5.80 16.89
N ARG A 321 11.18 6.97 17.17
CA ARG A 321 11.63 7.87 18.26
C ARG A 321 10.52 8.48 19.09
N TYR A 322 9.32 8.64 18.54
CA TYR A 322 8.25 9.38 19.17
C TYR A 322 7.21 8.44 19.79
N ILE A 323 6.99 8.58 21.08
CA ILE A 323 6.00 7.78 21.80
C ILE A 323 4.60 8.27 21.41
N ASP A 324 3.72 7.33 21.06
CA ASP A 324 2.30 7.60 20.88
C ASP A 324 1.58 7.39 22.24
N ASP A 325 1.22 8.48 22.89
CA ASP A 325 0.57 8.50 24.20
C ASP A 325 -0.90 8.07 24.18
N ARG A 326 -1.48 7.90 22.97
CA ARG A 326 -2.83 7.35 22.78
C ARG A 326 -2.88 5.83 22.82
N VAL A 327 -1.73 5.16 22.72
CA VAL A 327 -1.64 3.70 22.75
C VAL A 327 -1.53 3.19 24.18
N VAL A 328 -2.36 2.22 24.55
CA VAL A 328 -2.38 1.65 25.89
C VAL A 328 -2.01 0.16 25.85
N PRO A 329 -1.04 -0.27 26.68
CA PRO A 329 -0.17 0.52 27.55
C PRO A 329 0.81 1.38 26.76
N MET A 330 1.08 2.56 27.26
CA MET A 330 2.00 3.50 26.64
C MET A 330 3.43 2.93 26.60
N ALA A 331 4.13 3.16 25.51
CA ALA A 331 5.53 2.81 25.38
C ALA A 331 6.41 3.62 26.34
N THR A 332 7.55 3.07 26.69
CA THR A 332 8.52 3.73 27.58
C THR A 332 9.65 4.39 26.79
N ALA A 333 10.27 5.41 27.37
CA ALA A 333 11.45 6.05 26.79
C ALA A 333 12.63 5.05 26.57
N GLN A 334 12.70 3.98 27.33
CA GLN A 334 13.71 2.94 27.12
C GLN A 334 13.44 2.16 25.83
N GLN A 335 12.17 1.91 25.48
CA GLN A 335 11.82 1.18 24.25
C GLN A 335 12.22 1.93 23.00
N THR A 336 12.22 3.28 22.99
CA THR A 336 12.67 4.07 21.85
C THR A 336 14.15 3.84 21.50
N GLN A 337 14.97 3.39 22.47
CA GLN A 337 16.40 3.10 22.23
C GLN A 337 16.61 1.81 21.41
N TYR A 338 15.63 0.91 21.41
CA TYR A 338 15.66 -0.36 20.68
C TYR A 338 14.80 -0.33 19.41
N THR A 339 14.18 0.81 19.13
CA THR A 339 13.35 0.98 17.94
C THR A 339 14.19 1.55 16.80
N ARG A 340 14.09 0.94 15.62
CA ARG A 340 14.78 1.41 14.42
C ARG A 340 14.05 2.61 13.82
N VAL A 341 14.82 3.63 13.46
CA VAL A 341 14.32 4.77 12.70
C VAL A 341 14.23 4.35 11.23
N PRO A 342 13.11 4.63 10.54
CA PRO A 342 12.99 4.39 9.11
C PRO A 342 14.04 5.15 8.29
N ASP A 343 14.43 4.60 7.13
CA ASP A 343 15.51 5.15 6.33
C ASP A 343 15.09 6.40 5.53
N TYR A 344 13.81 6.49 5.06
CA TYR A 344 13.36 7.58 4.20
C TYR A 344 11.85 7.82 4.32
N ALA A 345 11.46 9.06 4.59
CA ALA A 345 10.06 9.48 4.65
C ALA A 345 9.50 9.76 3.25
N LEU A 346 8.33 9.20 2.96
CA LEU A 346 7.60 9.34 1.69
C LEU A 346 6.51 10.40 1.75
N GLY A 347 6.31 11.00 2.93
CA GLY A 347 5.28 12.00 3.21
C GLY A 347 4.06 11.42 3.92
N PRO A 348 3.36 12.26 4.72
CA PRO A 348 2.17 11.84 5.47
C PRO A 348 1.00 11.47 4.57
N HIS A 349 0.32 10.37 4.90
CA HIS A 349 -0.93 9.93 4.28
C HIS A 349 -0.83 9.68 2.76
N THR A 350 0.35 9.37 2.22
CA THR A 350 0.51 9.12 0.78
C THR A 350 -0.07 7.77 0.36
N ALA A 351 -0.30 6.87 1.32
CA ALA A 351 -0.65 5.47 1.09
C ALA A 351 0.34 4.82 0.11
N SER A 352 1.63 4.84 0.49
CA SER A 352 2.70 4.22 -0.28
C SER A 352 2.59 2.71 -0.20
N LEU A 353 2.31 2.04 -1.34
CA LEU A 353 1.96 0.62 -1.41
C LEU A 353 2.89 -0.18 -2.32
N GLY A 354 3.18 0.30 -3.54
CA GLY A 354 4.06 -0.36 -4.50
C GLY A 354 5.53 -0.08 -4.22
N LEU A 355 6.39 -1.06 -4.47
CA LEU A 355 7.85 -0.92 -4.43
C LEU A 355 8.46 -1.81 -5.52
N GLU A 356 9.37 -1.26 -6.31
CA GLU A 356 10.15 -1.95 -7.33
C GLU A 356 11.50 -1.28 -7.49
N PHE A 357 12.60 -2.01 -7.34
CA PHE A 357 13.94 -1.49 -7.62
C PHE A 357 14.20 -1.38 -9.14
N SER A 358 14.94 -0.36 -9.52
CA SER A 358 15.13 0.03 -10.94
C SER A 358 16.17 -0.80 -11.69
N GLU A 359 16.68 -1.92 -11.14
CA GLU A 359 17.76 -2.72 -11.73
C GLU A 359 17.47 -3.11 -13.19
N ASN A 360 16.25 -3.55 -13.47
CA ASN A 360 15.82 -4.02 -14.78
C ASN A 360 15.16 -2.94 -15.65
N THR A 361 15.02 -1.71 -15.15
CA THR A 361 14.35 -0.66 -15.91
C THR A 361 15.25 0.02 -16.94
N ARG A 362 14.65 0.48 -18.04
CA ARG A 362 15.32 1.21 -19.12
C ARG A 362 14.76 2.62 -19.30
N LEU A 363 14.36 3.26 -18.22
CA LEU A 363 13.76 4.61 -18.22
C LEU A 363 14.80 5.75 -18.33
N GLY A 364 16.09 5.41 -18.38
CA GLY A 364 17.19 6.36 -18.50
C GLY A 364 17.87 6.64 -17.15
N SER A 365 19.01 7.33 -17.19
CA SER A 365 19.91 7.51 -16.02
C SER A 365 19.26 8.25 -14.86
N ARG A 366 18.23 9.09 -15.11
CA ARG A 366 17.49 9.80 -14.08
C ARG A 366 16.73 8.86 -13.14
N PHE A 367 16.34 7.69 -13.64
CA PHE A 367 15.53 6.68 -12.96
C PHE A 367 16.26 5.35 -12.81
N SER A 368 17.60 5.39 -12.63
CA SER A 368 18.44 4.23 -12.38
C SER A 368 19.09 4.31 -10.99
N GLY A 369 19.38 3.17 -10.38
CA GLY A 369 19.99 3.09 -9.05
C GLY A 369 19.06 3.65 -7.96
N GLY A 370 17.86 3.09 -7.86
CA GLY A 370 16.87 3.49 -6.88
C GLY A 370 15.60 2.67 -6.98
N ALA A 371 14.51 3.14 -6.39
CA ALA A 371 13.25 2.43 -6.32
C ALA A 371 12.06 3.28 -6.76
N PHE A 372 11.13 2.68 -7.48
CA PHE A 372 9.81 3.23 -7.81
C PHE A 372 8.82 2.89 -6.72
N ILE A 373 7.95 3.85 -6.38
CA ILE A 373 6.96 3.70 -5.31
C ILE A 373 5.60 4.18 -5.81
N GLY A 374 4.62 3.28 -5.78
CA GLY A 374 3.22 3.61 -6.04
C GLY A 374 2.57 4.23 -4.80
N GLN A 375 2.10 5.46 -4.92
CA GLN A 375 1.40 6.20 -3.86
C GLN A 375 -0.09 6.30 -4.19
N HIS A 376 -0.90 5.49 -3.52
CA HIS A 376 -2.35 5.35 -3.77
C HIS A 376 -3.16 6.63 -3.48
N GLY A 377 -2.67 7.44 -2.56
CA GLY A 377 -3.23 8.76 -2.23
C GLY A 377 -4.10 8.81 -0.99
N SER A 378 -4.09 9.98 -0.36
CA SER A 378 -4.71 10.24 0.93
C SER A 378 -6.23 10.28 0.86
N TRP A 379 -6.88 9.87 1.97
CA TRP A 379 -8.31 9.99 2.20
C TRP A 379 -8.65 11.03 3.30
N ASN A 380 -7.65 11.41 4.09
CA ASN A 380 -7.78 12.20 5.32
C ASN A 380 -6.76 13.35 5.44
N ARG A 381 -6.26 13.88 4.33
CA ARG A 381 -5.28 14.98 4.32
C ARG A 381 -5.73 16.13 3.40
N ARG A 382 -5.45 17.38 3.79
CA ARG A 382 -5.66 18.56 2.98
C ARG A 382 -4.42 19.50 3.04
N PRO A 383 -3.80 19.85 1.90
CA PRO A 383 -4.09 19.32 0.56
C PRO A 383 -3.84 17.82 0.48
N ARG A 384 -4.44 17.14 -0.49
CA ARG A 384 -4.22 15.70 -0.72
C ARG A 384 -2.76 15.40 -1.02
N SER A 385 -2.30 14.21 -0.65
CA SER A 385 -0.96 13.68 -0.92
C SER A 385 -1.03 12.34 -1.65
N GLY A 386 0.07 11.93 -2.30
CA GLY A 386 0.10 10.73 -3.12
C GLY A 386 -0.59 10.94 -4.46
N TYR A 387 -1.35 9.93 -4.95
CA TYR A 387 -1.96 9.88 -6.28
C TYR A 387 -0.92 10.00 -7.39
N LYS A 388 0.19 9.31 -7.25
CA LYS A 388 1.32 9.37 -8.19
C LYS A 388 2.27 8.21 -8.01
N VAL A 389 3.16 8.02 -8.95
CA VAL A 389 4.34 7.17 -8.81
C VAL A 389 5.55 8.07 -8.66
N VAL A 390 6.40 7.74 -7.69
CA VAL A 390 7.62 8.48 -7.41
C VAL A 390 8.84 7.56 -7.48
N PHE A 391 10.01 8.16 -7.64
CA PHE A 391 11.31 7.51 -7.62
C PHE A 391 12.16 8.08 -6.48
N VAL A 392 12.79 7.20 -5.71
CA VAL A 392 13.78 7.52 -4.68
C VAL A 392 15.11 6.94 -5.12
N GLY A 393 16.12 7.81 -5.31
CA GLY A 393 17.48 7.37 -5.64
C GLY A 393 18.13 6.64 -4.47
N PHE A 394 19.12 5.79 -4.77
CA PHE A 394 19.92 5.09 -3.79
C PHE A 394 21.41 5.38 -4.01
N GLU A 395 22.14 5.47 -2.92
CA GLU A 395 23.60 5.60 -2.89
C GLU A 395 24.17 4.64 -1.85
N ASN A 396 25.06 3.76 -2.25
CA ASN A 396 25.67 2.73 -1.38
C ASN A 396 24.59 1.86 -0.66
N GLY A 397 23.55 1.45 -1.39
CA GLY A 397 22.46 0.62 -0.87
C GLY A 397 21.56 1.34 0.15
N ARG A 398 21.46 2.68 0.12
CA ARG A 398 20.62 3.49 1.00
C ARG A 398 19.84 4.54 0.21
N PRO A 399 18.57 4.80 0.58
CA PRO A 399 17.80 5.88 -0.05
C PRO A 399 18.53 7.21 0.10
N ALA A 400 18.60 7.99 -0.98
CA ALA A 400 19.32 9.27 -1.02
C ALA A 400 18.61 10.32 -1.89
N GLY A 401 18.94 11.59 -1.64
CA GLY A 401 18.44 12.71 -2.41
C GLY A 401 16.96 13.01 -2.22
N ALA A 402 16.41 13.83 -3.11
CA ALA A 402 15.00 14.19 -3.13
C ALA A 402 14.20 13.19 -3.98
N MET A 403 12.97 12.92 -3.56
CA MET A 403 12.00 12.13 -4.30
C MET A 403 11.62 12.82 -5.62
N THR A 404 11.54 12.05 -6.70
CA THR A 404 11.23 12.54 -8.05
C THR A 404 9.92 11.96 -8.54
N ASP A 405 9.03 12.80 -9.08
CA ASP A 405 7.80 12.34 -9.71
C ASP A 405 8.10 11.58 -11.02
N VAL A 406 7.45 10.43 -11.20
CA VAL A 406 7.55 9.56 -12.39
C VAL A 406 6.28 9.61 -13.22
N LEU A 407 5.13 9.46 -12.55
CA LEU A 407 3.81 9.46 -13.19
C LEU A 407 2.81 10.18 -12.28
N THR A 408 2.14 11.20 -12.81
CA THR A 408 1.21 12.09 -12.08
C THR A 408 -0.12 12.22 -12.82
N GLY A 409 -1.02 13.10 -12.37
CA GLY A 409 -2.28 13.38 -13.06
C GLY A 409 -3.39 12.38 -12.78
N PHE A 410 -3.34 11.63 -11.68
CA PHE A 410 -4.41 10.72 -11.27
C PHE A 410 -5.62 11.43 -10.64
N LEU A 411 -5.50 12.71 -10.32
CA LEU A 411 -6.61 13.57 -9.93
C LEU A 411 -6.95 14.54 -11.07
N ASN A 412 -8.25 14.72 -11.34
CA ASN A 412 -8.69 15.76 -12.26
C ASN A 412 -8.67 17.17 -11.61
N ALA A 413 -9.03 18.21 -12.36
CA ALA A 413 -9.03 19.60 -11.90
C ALA A 413 -9.98 19.84 -10.70
N ASP A 414 -11.03 19.04 -10.55
CA ASP A 414 -11.98 19.11 -9.44
C ASP A 414 -11.51 18.31 -8.22
N GLY A 415 -10.33 17.67 -8.31
CA GLY A 415 -9.76 16.85 -7.26
C GLY A 415 -10.43 15.48 -7.11
N GLN A 416 -11.15 15.00 -8.13
CA GLN A 416 -11.71 13.66 -8.18
C GLN A 416 -10.66 12.68 -8.70
N ALA A 417 -10.68 11.44 -8.22
CA ALA A 417 -9.75 10.41 -8.63
C ALA A 417 -10.18 9.75 -9.96
N MET A 418 -9.39 9.95 -11.00
CA MET A 418 -9.52 9.20 -12.26
C MET A 418 -8.92 7.81 -12.08
N GLY A 419 -7.87 7.68 -11.27
CA GLY A 419 -7.20 6.45 -10.93
C GLY A 419 -6.41 6.57 -9.63
N ARG A 420 -5.83 5.44 -9.17
CA ARG A 420 -4.95 5.37 -8.00
C ARG A 420 -3.84 4.33 -8.20
N PRO A 421 -2.57 4.74 -8.25
CA PRO A 421 -1.46 3.79 -8.41
C PRO A 421 -1.31 2.89 -7.20
N VAL A 422 -1.06 1.60 -7.43
CA VAL A 422 -0.79 0.62 -6.37
C VAL A 422 0.53 -0.10 -6.64
N GLY A 423 0.49 -1.27 -7.25
CA GLY A 423 1.66 -2.04 -7.62
C GLY A 423 2.43 -1.36 -8.75
N VAL A 424 3.73 -1.44 -8.67
CA VAL A 424 4.66 -1.05 -9.72
C VAL A 424 5.56 -2.25 -10.01
N MET A 425 5.87 -2.50 -11.30
CA MET A 425 6.63 -3.68 -11.72
C MET A 425 7.34 -3.39 -13.04
N THR A 426 8.56 -3.87 -13.22
CA THR A 426 9.28 -3.77 -14.49
C THR A 426 8.84 -4.87 -15.44
N ASP A 427 8.48 -4.53 -16.69
CA ASP A 427 8.20 -5.51 -17.74
C ASP A 427 9.49 -6.07 -18.35
N ALA A 428 9.39 -7.13 -19.16
CA ALA A 428 10.54 -7.78 -19.77
C ALA A 428 11.34 -6.88 -20.73
N THR A 429 10.78 -5.73 -21.14
CA THR A 429 11.45 -4.76 -22.03
C THR A 429 12.17 -3.66 -21.25
N GLY A 430 11.95 -3.58 -19.94
CA GLY A 430 12.48 -2.56 -19.04
C GLY A 430 11.59 -1.32 -18.90
N ALA A 431 10.33 -1.38 -19.32
CA ALA A 431 9.33 -0.36 -19.00
C ALA A 431 8.70 -0.62 -17.64
N LEU A 432 8.19 0.43 -17.00
CA LEU A 432 7.52 0.33 -15.71
C LEU A 432 6.01 0.17 -15.93
N LEU A 433 5.45 -0.92 -15.44
CA LEU A 433 4.01 -1.14 -15.34
C LEU A 433 3.49 -0.56 -14.02
N VAL A 434 2.31 0.03 -14.05
CA VAL A 434 1.65 0.65 -12.89
C VAL A 434 0.21 0.16 -12.83
N ALA A 435 -0.12 -0.61 -11.80
CA ALA A 435 -1.50 -1.02 -11.53
C ALA A 435 -2.31 0.15 -10.97
N ASP A 436 -3.47 0.38 -11.57
CA ASP A 436 -4.42 1.44 -11.22
C ASP A 436 -5.76 0.78 -10.86
N ASP A 437 -6.00 0.59 -9.56
CA ASP A 437 -7.13 -0.18 -9.05
C ASP A 437 -8.48 0.52 -9.25
N VAL A 438 -8.52 1.85 -9.13
CA VAL A 438 -9.75 2.65 -9.36
C VAL A 438 -9.98 2.87 -10.84
N GLY A 439 -8.91 3.01 -11.63
CA GLY A 439 -8.99 3.14 -13.09
C GLY A 439 -9.26 1.82 -13.81
N ASN A 440 -9.14 0.67 -13.10
CA ASN A 440 -9.28 -0.69 -13.67
C ASN A 440 -8.33 -0.94 -14.86
N ARG A 441 -7.09 -0.41 -14.77
CA ARG A 441 -6.11 -0.35 -15.85
C ARG A 441 -4.71 -0.70 -15.35
N ILE A 442 -3.86 -1.04 -16.31
CA ILE A 442 -2.41 -1.04 -16.14
C ILE A 442 -1.82 -0.05 -17.12
N TRP A 443 -1.07 0.90 -16.59
CA TRP A 443 -0.32 1.87 -17.37
C TRP A 443 1.10 1.37 -17.59
N ARG A 444 1.66 1.64 -18.76
CA ARG A 444 3.04 1.31 -19.12
C ARG A 444 3.82 2.58 -19.37
N VAL A 445 4.88 2.79 -18.57
CA VAL A 445 5.77 3.95 -18.69
C VAL A 445 7.07 3.49 -19.33
N SER A 446 7.45 4.13 -20.41
CA SER A 446 8.67 3.84 -21.16
C SER A 446 9.45 5.13 -21.45
N ARG A 447 10.68 5.00 -21.94
CA ARG A 447 11.45 6.15 -22.40
C ARG A 447 10.79 6.74 -23.64
N ALA A 448 10.61 8.07 -23.68
CA ALA A 448 10.17 8.76 -24.90
C ALA A 448 11.20 8.54 -26.02
N ARG A 449 10.71 8.30 -27.25
CA ARG A 449 11.53 8.08 -28.44
C ARG A 449 12.10 9.38 -28.98
#